data_d1e8706ea562261cb7b7579903acb3f0
#
_entry.id   d1e8706ea562261cb7b7579903acb3f0
#
_cell.length_a   1.000
_cell.length_b   1.000
_cell.length_c   1.000
_cell.angle_alpha   90.00
_cell.angle_beta   90.00
_cell.angle_gamma   90.00
#
_symmetry.space_group_name_H-M   'P 1'
#
loop_
_entity.id
_entity.type
_entity.pdbx_description
1 polymer ?
#
loop_
_entity_poly.entity_id
_entity_poly.type
_entity_poly.pdbx_seq_one_letter_code
_entity_poly.pdbx_strand_id
1 'polypeptide(L)'
;MKCLIRFILVLGLLISSAMVYINPTAHAEQNQTWEKIKERGELRVGLSADYAPMEFEHTVNGKTEYAGVDIDLAKKIAKDNNLKLKIVNMSFDSLLGALKTGKIDIIISGMTSTPERKKQVDFSDSYMMTKNIMLVKKDKVSEYKDIKDFNNKKVGAQKGTEQEKIAQTEIENASITSLSRLPDVILALKSGKVEGAVVEKPVAEAYLKQNPKLGISNVKFNEEEKDTVIAVPKDSPKLLSQINKTIKEVKDKGLIDKYMTNAANAMNDDSGFISKYGSFFLKGIKITILISLIGVALGSILGAFVALMKLSKIKIISWIASIYIEILRGTPM
;
A
#
# COMPACT_ATOMS: atom_id res chain seq x y z
N MET A 1 11.67 1.29 -76.79
CA MET A 1 12.33 2.16 -75.82
C MET A 1 11.31 2.91 -74.89
N LYS A 2 10.30 3.60 -75.39
CA LYS A 2 9.35 4.36 -74.57
C LYS A 2 8.52 3.50 -73.63
N CYS A 3 8.19 2.24 -73.92
CA CYS A 3 7.44 1.34 -73.07
C CYS A 3 8.25 0.80 -71.88
N LEU A 4 9.57 0.54 -72.08
CA LEU A 4 10.49 0.03 -71.09
C LEU A 4 10.78 1.10 -69.99
N ILE A 5 10.90 2.36 -70.42
CA ILE A 5 11.10 3.51 -69.51
C ILE A 5 9.87 3.76 -68.64
N ARG A 6 8.65 3.60 -69.14
CA ARG A 6 7.42 3.70 -68.36
C ARG A 6 7.27 2.57 -67.33
N PHE A 7 7.71 1.36 -67.69
CA PHE A 7 7.68 0.20 -66.77
C PHE A 7 8.68 0.36 -65.62
N ILE A 8 9.87 0.89 -65.86
CA ILE A 8 10.86 1.17 -64.85
C ILE A 8 10.45 2.31 -63.95
N LEU A 9 9.76 3.35 -64.45
CA LEU A 9 9.22 4.44 -63.65
C LEU A 9 8.05 4.01 -62.74
N VAL A 10 7.17 3.12 -63.21
CA VAL A 10 6.09 2.56 -62.40
C VAL A 10 6.62 1.59 -61.33
N LEU A 11 7.64 0.78 -61.67
CA LEU A 11 8.27 -0.12 -60.70
C LEU A 11 9.06 0.66 -59.64
N GLY A 12 9.72 1.77 -60.00
CA GLY A 12 10.40 2.68 -59.07
C GLY A 12 9.41 3.38 -58.11
N LEU A 13 8.22 3.77 -58.57
CA LEU A 13 7.16 4.33 -57.75
C LEU A 13 6.52 3.29 -56.79
N LEU A 14 6.41 2.02 -57.21
CA LEU A 14 5.90 0.92 -56.35
C LEU A 14 6.93 0.51 -55.28
N ILE A 15 8.22 0.57 -55.56
CA ILE A 15 9.27 0.29 -54.58
C ILE A 15 9.43 1.44 -53.59
N SER A 16 9.26 2.70 -54.01
CA SER A 16 9.28 3.84 -53.09
C SER A 16 8.07 3.90 -52.13
N SER A 17 6.92 3.34 -52.53
CA SER A 17 5.74 3.25 -51.64
C SER A 17 5.81 2.06 -50.66
N ALA A 18 6.66 1.04 -50.91
CA ALA A 18 6.87 -0.08 -50.00
C ALA A 18 7.89 0.20 -48.87
N MET A 19 8.66 1.30 -48.97
CA MET A 19 9.63 1.71 -47.93
C MET A 19 9.06 2.62 -46.84
N VAL A 20 7.77 2.87 -46.84
CA VAL A 20 7.15 3.72 -45.80
C VAL A 20 6.10 2.88 -45.07
N TYR A 21 6.50 2.26 -44.01
CA TYR A 21 5.73 1.94 -42.81
C TYR A 21 6.47 0.96 -41.90
N ILE A 22 7.77 1.18 -41.70
CA ILE A 22 8.36 0.80 -40.42
C ILE A 22 8.13 2.02 -39.53
N ASN A 23 7.05 2.02 -38.78
CA ASN A 23 6.73 3.07 -37.82
C ASN A 23 7.74 3.01 -36.66
N PRO A 24 8.79 3.84 -36.63
CA PRO A 24 9.65 3.94 -35.44
C PRO A 24 8.93 4.58 -34.27
N THR A 25 7.78 5.23 -34.50
CA THR A 25 6.96 5.87 -33.49
C THR A 25 6.29 4.89 -32.53
N ALA A 26 5.84 3.72 -33.01
CA ALA A 26 5.20 2.71 -32.15
C ALA A 26 6.19 2.12 -31.11
N HIS A 27 7.45 1.90 -31.50
CA HIS A 27 8.50 1.42 -30.59
C HIS A 27 9.00 2.52 -29.64
N ALA A 28 8.93 3.79 -30.03
CA ALA A 28 9.32 4.90 -29.17
C ALA A 28 8.29 5.13 -28.04
N GLU A 29 7.00 5.00 -28.33
CA GLU A 29 5.93 5.11 -27.34
C GLU A 29 5.96 3.99 -26.30
N GLN A 30 6.22 2.76 -26.73
CA GLN A 30 6.27 1.57 -25.86
C GLN A 30 7.40 1.60 -24.80
N ASN A 31 8.46 2.38 -25.02
CA ASN A 31 9.57 2.51 -24.07
C ASN A 31 9.49 3.76 -23.18
N GLN A 32 8.53 4.66 -23.44
CA GLN A 32 8.44 5.97 -22.77
C GLN A 32 8.33 5.87 -21.24
N THR A 33 7.60 4.88 -20.74
CA THR A 33 7.44 4.66 -19.30
C THR A 33 8.77 4.37 -18.63
N TRP A 34 9.57 3.48 -19.20
CA TRP A 34 10.89 3.12 -18.66
C TRP A 34 11.87 4.29 -18.71
N GLU A 35 11.94 5.02 -19.83
CA GLU A 35 12.86 6.15 -19.97
C GLU A 35 12.51 7.27 -18.97
N LYS A 36 11.23 7.59 -18.78
CA LYS A 36 10.78 8.55 -17.75
C LYS A 36 11.20 8.15 -16.33
N ILE A 37 11.15 6.84 -16.01
CA ILE A 37 11.60 6.31 -14.73
C ILE A 37 13.12 6.49 -14.59
N LYS A 38 13.88 6.18 -15.64
CA LYS A 38 15.35 6.31 -15.66
C LYS A 38 15.81 7.77 -15.54
N GLU A 39 15.20 8.67 -16.28
CA GLU A 39 15.49 10.11 -16.21
C GLU A 39 15.22 10.68 -14.81
N ARG A 40 14.13 10.25 -14.16
CA ARG A 40 13.79 10.65 -12.80
C ARG A 40 14.74 10.02 -11.76
N GLY A 41 15.37 8.89 -12.07
CA GLY A 41 16.26 8.14 -11.16
C GLY A 41 15.52 7.52 -9.96
N GLU A 42 14.19 7.43 -10.00
CA GLU A 42 13.33 6.97 -8.90
C GLU A 42 12.25 6.01 -9.42
N LEU A 43 12.09 4.85 -8.75
CA LEU A 43 11.01 3.90 -8.97
C LEU A 43 9.93 4.09 -7.89
N ARG A 44 8.73 4.52 -8.30
CA ARG A 44 7.57 4.70 -7.41
C ARG A 44 6.75 3.42 -7.38
N VAL A 45 6.77 2.75 -6.23
CA VAL A 45 6.05 1.49 -6.01
C VAL A 45 4.81 1.75 -5.18
N GLY A 46 3.65 1.47 -5.76
CA GLY A 46 2.36 1.50 -5.06
C GLY A 46 2.09 0.18 -4.34
N LEU A 47 1.63 0.28 -3.09
CA LEU A 47 1.26 -0.88 -2.28
C LEU A 47 0.29 -0.48 -1.17
N SER A 48 -0.34 -1.49 -0.53
CA SER A 48 -1.20 -1.32 0.66
C SER A 48 -0.49 -1.92 1.86
N ALA A 49 0.25 -1.08 2.63
CA ALA A 49 1.16 -1.54 3.68
C ALA A 49 0.43 -2.00 4.96
N ASP A 50 -0.55 -2.88 4.80
CA ASP A 50 -1.35 -3.49 5.86
C ASP A 50 -1.59 -5.00 5.64
N TYR A 51 -0.79 -5.62 4.76
CA TYR A 51 -0.97 -7.00 4.28
C TYR A 51 0.24 -7.90 4.65
N ALA A 52 0.57 -7.95 5.95
CA ALA A 52 1.68 -8.78 6.43
C ALA A 52 1.44 -10.29 6.12
N PRO A 53 2.47 -11.03 5.68
CA PRO A 53 3.90 -10.72 5.63
C PRO A 53 4.36 -10.11 4.29
N MET A 54 3.42 -9.80 3.37
CA MET A 54 3.76 -9.30 2.04
C MET A 54 4.29 -7.86 2.11
N GLU A 55 3.49 -6.93 2.65
CA GLU A 55 3.88 -5.55 2.88
C GLU A 55 3.16 -4.98 4.11
N PHE A 56 3.91 -4.37 5.00
CA PHE A 56 3.37 -3.79 6.22
C PHE A 56 4.24 -2.67 6.79
N GLU A 57 3.62 -1.80 7.56
CA GLU A 57 4.31 -0.80 8.36
C GLU A 57 4.77 -1.40 9.69
N HIS A 58 6.00 -1.12 10.07
CA HIS A 58 6.51 -1.40 11.40
C HIS A 58 7.31 -0.21 11.94
N THR A 59 7.40 -0.12 13.26
CA THR A 59 8.09 0.99 13.91
C THR A 59 9.44 0.54 14.42
N VAL A 60 10.52 1.17 13.94
CA VAL A 60 11.89 0.95 14.39
C VAL A 60 12.45 2.26 14.93
N ASN A 61 12.88 2.28 16.18
CA ASN A 61 13.43 3.48 16.83
C ASN A 61 12.55 4.74 16.67
N GLY A 62 11.24 4.57 16.74
CA GLY A 62 10.28 5.66 16.60
C GLY A 62 10.11 6.19 15.16
N LYS A 63 10.57 5.46 14.16
CA LYS A 63 10.31 5.76 12.75
C LYS A 63 9.45 4.67 12.14
N THR A 64 8.47 5.05 11.36
CA THR A 64 7.70 4.11 10.55
C THR A 64 8.54 3.68 9.34
N GLU A 65 8.75 2.39 9.21
CA GLU A 65 9.44 1.75 8.09
C GLU A 65 8.51 0.75 7.43
N TYR A 66 8.84 0.37 6.18
CA TYR A 66 8.11 -0.65 5.43
C TYR A 66 8.92 -1.94 5.42
N ALA A 67 8.27 -3.06 5.70
CA ALA A 67 8.84 -4.39 5.67
C ALA A 67 7.90 -5.38 4.95
N GLY A 68 8.43 -6.53 4.58
CA GLY A 68 7.68 -7.59 3.93
C GLY A 68 8.35 -8.09 2.64
N VAL A 69 7.80 -9.18 2.11
CA VAL A 69 8.30 -9.83 0.89
C VAL A 69 8.29 -8.86 -0.29
N ASP A 70 7.20 -8.14 -0.47
CA ASP A 70 6.99 -7.18 -1.56
C ASP A 70 7.91 -5.97 -1.43
N ILE A 71 8.21 -5.55 -0.20
CA ILE A 71 9.17 -4.50 0.09
C ILE A 71 10.60 -4.92 -0.28
N ASP A 72 11.01 -6.14 0.08
CA ASP A 72 12.34 -6.66 -0.25
C ASP A 72 12.48 -6.88 -1.77
N LEU A 73 11.42 -7.34 -2.43
CA LEU A 73 11.37 -7.45 -3.90
C LEU A 73 11.46 -6.07 -4.56
N ALA A 74 10.73 -5.07 -4.07
CA ALA A 74 10.80 -3.69 -4.56
C ALA A 74 12.20 -3.09 -4.42
N LYS A 75 12.85 -3.29 -3.25
CA LYS A 75 14.25 -2.88 -3.02
C LYS A 75 15.20 -3.53 -4.01
N LYS A 76 15.03 -4.83 -4.28
CA LYS A 76 15.86 -5.57 -5.26
C LYS A 76 15.67 -5.02 -6.67
N ILE A 77 14.43 -4.82 -7.13
CA ILE A 77 14.15 -4.26 -8.46
C ILE A 77 14.77 -2.87 -8.62
N ALA A 78 14.60 -1.99 -7.62
CA ALA A 78 15.18 -0.65 -7.66
C ALA A 78 16.71 -0.69 -7.71
N LYS A 79 17.34 -1.54 -6.88
CA LYS A 79 18.79 -1.72 -6.83
C LYS A 79 19.37 -2.25 -8.15
N ASP A 80 18.75 -3.28 -8.74
CA ASP A 80 19.22 -3.91 -9.97
C ASP A 80 19.19 -2.94 -11.16
N ASN A 81 18.32 -1.94 -11.09
CA ASN A 81 18.15 -0.93 -12.11
C ASN A 81 18.80 0.42 -11.80
N ASN A 82 19.59 0.52 -10.71
CA ASN A 82 20.22 1.76 -10.23
C ASN A 82 19.21 2.90 -10.04
N LEU A 83 18.06 2.60 -9.41
CA LEU A 83 17.00 3.55 -9.09
C LEU A 83 16.86 3.72 -7.57
N LYS A 84 16.44 4.90 -7.14
CA LYS A 84 15.97 5.11 -5.77
C LYS A 84 14.57 4.51 -5.63
N LEU A 85 14.31 3.80 -4.55
CA LEU A 85 12.99 3.29 -4.24
C LEU A 85 12.16 4.35 -3.52
N LYS A 86 10.94 4.58 -4.00
CA LYS A 86 9.92 5.38 -3.33
C LYS A 86 8.65 4.56 -3.14
N ILE A 87 8.34 4.22 -1.90
CA ILE A 87 7.07 3.57 -1.55
C ILE A 87 5.96 4.62 -1.50
N VAL A 88 4.84 4.29 -2.14
CA VAL A 88 3.60 5.10 -2.13
C VAL A 88 2.50 4.23 -1.55
N ASN A 89 2.28 4.36 -0.24
CA ASN A 89 1.27 3.62 0.50
C ASN A 89 -0.12 4.22 0.26
N MET A 90 -1.08 3.36 -0.10
CA MET A 90 -2.49 3.73 -0.29
C MET A 90 -3.38 2.49 -0.15
N SER A 91 -4.71 2.66 -0.11
CA SER A 91 -5.64 1.51 -0.09
C SER A 91 -5.53 0.69 -1.38
N PHE A 92 -5.70 -0.64 -1.26
CA PHE A 92 -5.53 -1.58 -2.37
C PHE A 92 -6.42 -1.26 -3.57
N ASP A 93 -7.68 -0.89 -3.34
CA ASP A 93 -8.64 -0.52 -4.37
C ASP A 93 -8.26 0.74 -5.16
N SER A 94 -7.35 1.57 -4.63
CA SER A 94 -6.86 2.79 -5.29
C SER A 94 -5.65 2.54 -6.20
N LEU A 95 -4.94 1.41 -6.06
CA LEU A 95 -3.65 1.16 -6.71
C LEU A 95 -3.73 1.18 -8.24
N LEU A 96 -4.73 0.50 -8.83
CA LEU A 96 -4.88 0.47 -10.30
C LEU A 96 -5.15 1.86 -10.87
N GLY A 97 -5.96 2.69 -10.19
CA GLY A 97 -6.20 4.07 -10.58
C GLY A 97 -4.92 4.92 -10.52
N ALA A 98 -4.12 4.75 -9.47
CA ALA A 98 -2.85 5.45 -9.30
C ALA A 98 -1.81 5.05 -10.36
N LEU A 99 -1.78 3.77 -10.76
CA LEU A 99 -0.91 3.27 -11.84
C LEU A 99 -1.31 3.88 -13.18
N LYS A 100 -2.60 3.86 -13.52
CA LYS A 100 -3.13 4.41 -14.78
C LYS A 100 -2.90 5.91 -14.93
N THR A 101 -2.94 6.66 -13.83
CA THR A 101 -2.69 8.11 -13.83
C THR A 101 -1.21 8.48 -13.72
N GLY A 102 -0.30 7.49 -13.65
CA GLY A 102 1.15 7.71 -13.53
C GLY A 102 1.58 8.30 -12.18
N LYS A 103 0.74 8.20 -11.14
CA LYS A 103 1.10 8.57 -9.77
C LYS A 103 2.14 7.61 -9.18
N ILE A 104 2.07 6.34 -9.59
CA ILE A 104 3.03 5.27 -9.31
C ILE A 104 3.47 4.63 -10.62
N ASP A 105 4.61 3.95 -10.62
CA ASP A 105 5.20 3.33 -11.79
C ASP A 105 4.89 1.84 -11.89
N ILE A 106 4.78 1.16 -10.74
CA ILE A 106 4.43 -0.26 -10.63
C ILE A 106 3.60 -0.50 -9.37
N ILE A 107 2.89 -1.63 -9.33
CA ILE A 107 2.22 -2.11 -8.12
C ILE A 107 2.87 -3.41 -7.69
N ILE A 108 3.33 -3.47 -6.42
CA ILE A 108 3.74 -4.70 -5.74
C ILE A 108 2.96 -4.73 -4.42
N SER A 109 1.91 -5.55 -4.35
CA SER A 109 0.98 -5.55 -3.21
C SER A 109 0.16 -6.85 -3.16
N GLY A 110 0.84 -8.00 -3.10
CA GLY A 110 0.18 -9.31 -3.11
C GLY A 110 -0.82 -9.47 -4.26
N MET A 111 -0.60 -8.80 -5.39
CA MET A 111 -1.61 -8.70 -6.44
C MET A 111 -1.62 -9.92 -7.34
N THR A 112 -2.83 -10.45 -7.61
CA THR A 112 -3.08 -11.50 -8.60
C THR A 112 -3.51 -10.92 -9.95
N SER A 113 -3.20 -11.62 -11.05
CA SER A 113 -3.62 -11.23 -12.40
C SER A 113 -5.02 -11.79 -12.70
N THR A 114 -6.04 -10.93 -12.66
CA THR A 114 -7.39 -11.31 -13.08
C THR A 114 -7.66 -10.89 -14.53
N PRO A 115 -8.62 -11.53 -15.22
CA PRO A 115 -9.01 -11.13 -16.59
C PRO A 115 -9.42 -9.65 -16.69
N GLU A 116 -10.10 -9.12 -15.66
CA GLU A 116 -10.53 -7.73 -15.60
C GLU A 116 -9.34 -6.77 -15.46
N ARG A 117 -8.36 -7.14 -14.64
CA ARG A 117 -7.13 -6.36 -14.43
C ARG A 117 -6.24 -6.40 -15.68
N LYS A 118 -6.12 -7.56 -16.35
CA LYS A 118 -5.36 -7.73 -17.60
C LYS A 118 -5.83 -6.81 -18.74
N LYS A 119 -7.10 -6.39 -18.74
CA LYS A 119 -7.60 -5.39 -19.68
C LYS A 119 -7.05 -4.00 -19.44
N GLN A 120 -6.58 -3.71 -18.23
CA GLN A 120 -6.24 -2.35 -17.78
C GLN A 120 -4.72 -2.13 -17.62
N VAL A 121 -3.98 -3.18 -17.27
CA VAL A 121 -2.55 -3.16 -16.97
C VAL A 121 -1.88 -4.42 -17.51
N ASP A 122 -0.55 -4.41 -17.62
CA ASP A 122 0.24 -5.60 -17.89
C ASP A 122 0.82 -6.16 -16.59
N PHE A 123 1.17 -7.44 -16.60
CA PHE A 123 1.66 -8.15 -15.44
C PHE A 123 3.02 -8.81 -15.73
N SER A 124 3.84 -8.86 -14.69
CA SER A 124 5.09 -9.59 -14.69
C SER A 124 4.88 -11.11 -14.69
N ASP A 125 5.97 -11.84 -14.84
CA ASP A 125 6.04 -13.22 -14.43
C ASP A 125 5.68 -13.35 -12.93
N SER A 126 5.17 -14.51 -12.54
CA SER A 126 4.86 -14.83 -11.14
C SER A 126 6.13 -14.88 -10.31
N TYR A 127 6.13 -14.18 -9.16
CA TYR A 127 7.21 -14.28 -8.19
C TYR A 127 6.89 -15.23 -7.04
N MET A 128 5.60 -15.54 -6.82
CA MET A 128 5.13 -16.47 -5.78
C MET A 128 3.78 -17.05 -6.16
N MET A 129 3.50 -18.27 -5.66
CA MET A 129 2.18 -18.89 -5.71
C MET A 129 1.51 -18.76 -4.35
N THR A 130 0.21 -18.51 -4.34
CA THR A 130 -0.59 -18.44 -3.12
C THR A 130 -1.96 -19.07 -3.32
N LYS A 131 -2.70 -19.28 -2.23
CA LYS A 131 -4.10 -19.71 -2.29
C LYS A 131 -4.96 -18.97 -1.27
N ASN A 132 -6.23 -18.82 -1.61
CA ASN A 132 -7.21 -18.23 -0.71
C ASN A 132 -7.69 -19.26 0.31
N ILE A 133 -7.94 -18.80 1.53
CA ILE A 133 -8.48 -19.59 2.62
C ILE A 133 -9.53 -18.77 3.38
N MET A 134 -10.35 -19.49 4.14
CA MET A 134 -11.33 -18.89 5.04
C MET A 134 -10.77 -18.84 6.47
N LEU A 135 -10.53 -17.64 6.99
CA LEU A 135 -10.16 -17.40 8.38
C LEU A 135 -11.42 -17.25 9.22
N VAL A 136 -11.47 -17.92 10.36
CA VAL A 136 -12.61 -17.95 11.30
C VAL A 136 -12.14 -17.79 12.73
N LYS A 137 -13.07 -17.64 13.69
CA LYS A 137 -12.72 -17.79 15.10
C LYS A 137 -12.34 -19.25 15.39
N LYS A 138 -11.38 -19.46 16.29
CA LYS A 138 -10.84 -20.79 16.60
C LYS A 138 -11.89 -21.79 17.10
N ASP A 139 -12.82 -21.33 17.89
CA ASP A 139 -13.94 -22.13 18.43
C ASP A 139 -14.96 -22.49 17.34
N LYS A 140 -14.93 -21.84 16.18
CA LYS A 140 -15.82 -22.08 15.04
C LYS A 140 -15.21 -22.95 13.94
N VAL A 141 -13.94 -23.32 14.03
CA VAL A 141 -13.25 -24.14 12.99
C VAL A 141 -13.97 -25.47 12.73
N SER A 142 -14.50 -26.12 13.76
CA SER A 142 -15.22 -27.38 13.64
C SER A 142 -16.65 -27.23 13.09
N GLU A 143 -17.23 -26.03 13.17
CA GLU A 143 -18.56 -25.70 12.65
C GLU A 143 -18.51 -25.39 11.16
N TYR A 144 -17.48 -24.64 10.69
CA TYR A 144 -17.32 -24.21 9.31
C TYR A 144 -16.36 -25.12 8.55
N LYS A 145 -16.89 -26.14 7.86
CA LYS A 145 -16.12 -27.17 7.13
C LYS A 145 -16.24 -27.07 5.62
N ASP A 146 -17.36 -26.53 5.15
CA ASP A 146 -17.69 -26.36 3.73
C ASP A 146 -18.05 -24.91 3.44
N ILE A 147 -17.90 -24.49 2.17
CA ILE A 147 -18.25 -23.14 1.74
C ILE A 147 -19.74 -22.82 1.97
N LYS A 148 -20.61 -23.84 1.88
CA LYS A 148 -22.05 -23.71 2.12
C LYS A 148 -22.41 -23.35 3.57
N ASP A 149 -21.52 -23.62 4.52
CA ASP A 149 -21.72 -23.24 5.93
C ASP A 149 -21.74 -21.73 6.11
N PHE A 150 -21.24 -21.00 5.11
CA PHE A 150 -21.24 -19.52 5.05
C PHE A 150 -22.43 -18.94 4.27
N ASN A 151 -23.31 -19.77 3.71
CA ASN A 151 -24.52 -19.28 3.02
C ASN A 151 -25.36 -18.44 4.00
N ASN A 152 -25.83 -17.28 3.53
CA ASN A 152 -26.56 -16.29 4.33
C ASN A 152 -25.79 -15.73 5.54
N LYS A 153 -24.46 -15.91 5.59
CA LYS A 153 -23.60 -15.37 6.66
C LYS A 153 -22.94 -14.07 6.25
N LYS A 154 -22.39 -13.36 7.23
CA LYS A 154 -21.55 -12.18 7.00
C LYS A 154 -20.11 -12.62 6.80
N VAL A 155 -19.51 -12.26 5.68
CA VAL A 155 -18.13 -12.58 5.34
C VAL A 155 -17.36 -11.30 5.09
N GLY A 156 -16.17 -11.18 5.68
CA GLY A 156 -15.29 -10.05 5.52
C GLY A 156 -14.27 -10.26 4.40
N ALA A 157 -13.98 -9.21 3.65
CA ALA A 157 -12.88 -9.19 2.69
C ALA A 157 -12.31 -7.77 2.53
N GLN A 158 -11.07 -7.66 2.09
CA GLN A 158 -10.51 -6.36 1.76
C GLN A 158 -11.06 -5.88 0.42
N LYS A 159 -11.44 -4.61 0.38
CA LYS A 159 -12.08 -3.99 -0.77
C LYS A 159 -11.18 -3.98 -2.01
N GLY A 160 -11.76 -4.28 -3.17
CA GLY A 160 -11.09 -4.29 -4.48
C GLY A 160 -10.20 -5.50 -4.71
N THR A 161 -10.14 -6.45 -3.75
CA THR A 161 -9.34 -7.67 -3.86
C THR A 161 -10.11 -8.78 -4.58
N GLU A 162 -9.39 -9.81 -4.98
CA GLU A 162 -10.00 -11.03 -5.48
C GLU A 162 -10.73 -11.81 -4.39
N GLN A 163 -10.25 -11.73 -3.16
CA GLN A 163 -10.90 -12.30 -1.98
C GLN A 163 -12.31 -11.76 -1.78
N GLU A 164 -12.52 -10.46 -2.03
CA GLU A 164 -13.86 -9.87 -2.06
C GLU A 164 -14.74 -10.47 -3.15
N LYS A 165 -14.17 -10.60 -4.37
CA LYS A 165 -14.90 -11.21 -5.51
C LYS A 165 -15.27 -12.66 -5.23
N ILE A 166 -14.34 -13.46 -4.68
CA ILE A 166 -14.59 -14.86 -4.29
C ILE A 166 -15.74 -14.93 -3.27
N ALA A 167 -15.69 -14.10 -2.23
CA ALA A 167 -16.75 -14.07 -1.23
C ALA A 167 -18.11 -13.72 -1.84
N GLN A 168 -18.14 -12.82 -2.84
CA GLN A 168 -19.37 -12.43 -3.54
C GLN A 168 -19.90 -13.50 -4.50
N THR A 169 -19.03 -14.28 -5.13
CA THR A 169 -19.41 -15.17 -6.24
C THR A 169 -19.51 -16.63 -5.84
N GLU A 170 -18.77 -17.08 -4.82
CA GLU A 170 -18.71 -18.49 -4.43
C GLU A 170 -19.56 -18.80 -3.18
N ILE A 171 -19.97 -17.77 -2.40
CA ILE A 171 -20.78 -17.99 -1.19
C ILE A 171 -22.19 -17.47 -1.44
N GLU A 172 -23.14 -18.39 -1.45
CA GLU A 172 -24.53 -18.11 -1.77
C GLU A 172 -25.17 -17.17 -0.74
N ASN A 173 -25.75 -16.06 -1.22
CA ASN A 173 -26.44 -15.06 -0.40
C ASN A 173 -25.60 -14.51 0.77
N ALA A 174 -24.26 -14.53 0.69
CA ALA A 174 -23.42 -13.96 1.72
C ALA A 174 -23.55 -12.42 1.77
N SER A 175 -23.62 -11.87 2.99
CA SER A 175 -23.52 -10.43 3.20
C SER A 175 -22.02 -10.04 3.31
N ILE A 176 -21.48 -9.43 2.27
CA ILE A 176 -20.05 -9.09 2.24
C ILE A 176 -19.79 -7.79 2.99
N THR A 177 -18.93 -7.86 3.99
CA THR A 177 -18.37 -6.70 4.69
C THR A 177 -17.04 -6.34 4.06
N SER A 178 -17.10 -5.35 3.16
CA SER A 178 -15.96 -4.86 2.37
C SER A 178 -15.29 -3.71 3.10
N LEU A 179 -14.02 -3.88 3.50
CA LEU A 179 -13.26 -2.87 4.27
C LEU A 179 -11.96 -2.54 3.54
N SER A 180 -11.55 -1.27 3.57
CA SER A 180 -10.38 -0.79 2.82
C SER A 180 -9.06 -1.37 3.32
N ARG A 181 -8.98 -1.76 4.60
CA ARG A 181 -7.78 -2.29 5.23
C ARG A 181 -8.01 -3.68 5.79
N LEU A 182 -7.05 -4.58 5.57
CA LEU A 182 -7.14 -5.95 6.09
C LEU A 182 -7.19 -6.03 7.63
N PRO A 183 -6.44 -5.25 8.42
CA PRO A 183 -6.58 -5.24 9.87
C PRO A 183 -8.01 -4.97 10.36
N ASP A 184 -8.77 -4.15 9.64
CA ASP A 184 -10.16 -3.85 9.98
C ASP A 184 -11.08 -5.05 9.70
N VAL A 185 -10.81 -5.82 8.63
CA VAL A 185 -11.49 -7.09 8.33
C VAL A 185 -11.23 -8.10 9.46
N ILE A 186 -9.97 -8.23 9.89
CA ILE A 186 -9.60 -9.12 11.00
C ILE A 186 -10.23 -8.67 12.32
N LEU A 187 -10.32 -7.37 12.57
CA LEU A 187 -11.02 -6.84 13.75
C LEU A 187 -12.52 -7.15 13.70
N ALA A 188 -13.16 -7.04 12.53
CA ALA A 188 -14.55 -7.42 12.32
C ALA A 188 -14.78 -8.91 12.62
N LEU A 189 -13.87 -9.78 12.19
CA LEU A 189 -13.90 -11.21 12.50
C LEU A 189 -13.74 -11.46 14.00
N LYS A 190 -12.75 -10.86 14.64
CA LYS A 190 -12.48 -11.00 16.08
C LYS A 190 -13.67 -10.54 16.93
N SER A 191 -14.32 -9.46 16.53
CA SER A 191 -15.49 -8.92 17.23
C SER A 191 -16.80 -9.66 16.94
N GLY A 192 -16.81 -10.58 15.95
CA GLY A 192 -18.01 -11.32 15.54
C GLY A 192 -18.98 -10.50 14.68
N LYS A 193 -18.50 -9.41 14.07
CA LYS A 193 -19.28 -8.67 13.07
C LYS A 193 -19.38 -9.42 11.75
N VAL A 194 -18.40 -10.30 11.47
CA VAL A 194 -18.40 -11.26 10.37
C VAL A 194 -18.07 -12.65 10.91
N GLU A 195 -18.57 -13.69 10.25
CA GLU A 195 -18.37 -15.10 10.64
C GLU A 195 -17.06 -15.67 10.09
N GLY A 196 -16.63 -15.19 8.94
CA GLY A 196 -15.38 -15.56 8.30
C GLY A 196 -14.75 -14.41 7.55
N ALA A 197 -13.48 -14.55 7.20
CA ALA A 197 -12.77 -13.61 6.34
C ALA A 197 -11.98 -14.37 5.26
N VAL A 198 -12.16 -14.01 4.00
CA VAL A 198 -11.38 -14.58 2.89
C VAL A 198 -10.05 -13.84 2.81
N VAL A 199 -8.96 -14.58 2.94
CA VAL A 199 -7.59 -14.05 2.91
C VAL A 199 -6.64 -15.03 2.24
N GLU A 200 -5.45 -14.60 1.87
CA GLU A 200 -4.41 -15.51 1.38
C GLU A 200 -3.76 -16.29 2.51
N LYS A 201 -3.34 -17.53 2.20
CA LYS A 201 -2.75 -18.44 3.19
C LYS A 201 -1.56 -17.85 3.96
N PRO A 202 -0.53 -17.26 3.31
CA PRO A 202 0.60 -16.67 4.05
C PRO A 202 0.17 -15.58 5.03
N VAL A 203 -0.81 -14.78 4.63
CA VAL A 203 -1.36 -13.70 5.44
C VAL A 203 -2.13 -14.24 6.64
N ALA A 204 -2.98 -15.25 6.42
CA ALA A 204 -3.68 -15.92 7.51
C ALA A 204 -2.72 -16.52 8.53
N GLU A 205 -1.68 -17.23 8.08
CA GLU A 205 -0.66 -17.83 8.94
C GLU A 205 0.07 -16.77 9.78
N ALA A 206 0.34 -15.60 9.20
CA ALA A 206 0.91 -14.47 9.93
C ALA A 206 -0.03 -13.95 11.03
N TYR A 207 -1.31 -13.79 10.70
CA TYR A 207 -2.31 -13.37 11.70
C TYR A 207 -2.55 -14.39 12.80
N LEU A 208 -2.51 -15.69 12.50
CA LEU A 208 -2.65 -16.76 13.51
C LEU A 208 -1.55 -16.73 14.57
N LYS A 209 -0.31 -16.45 14.18
CA LYS A 209 0.81 -16.33 15.12
C LYS A 209 0.57 -15.24 16.16
N GLN A 210 -0.05 -14.13 15.77
CA GLN A 210 -0.35 -12.98 16.63
C GLN A 210 -1.72 -13.07 17.32
N ASN A 211 -2.63 -13.93 16.81
CA ASN A 211 -4.01 -14.01 17.28
C ASN A 211 -4.43 -15.47 17.51
N PRO A 212 -4.10 -16.05 18.66
CA PRO A 212 -4.37 -17.46 18.96
C PRO A 212 -5.86 -17.83 19.04
N LYS A 213 -6.73 -16.83 19.01
CA LYS A 213 -8.21 -17.00 18.98
C LYS A 213 -8.77 -17.15 17.55
N LEU A 214 -7.94 -17.04 16.52
CA LEU A 214 -8.31 -17.29 15.13
C LEU A 214 -7.91 -18.71 14.72
N GLY A 215 -8.51 -19.21 13.64
CA GLY A 215 -8.23 -20.50 13.03
C GLY A 215 -8.55 -20.50 11.54
N ILE A 216 -7.96 -21.43 10.80
CA ILE A 216 -8.27 -21.67 9.40
C ILE A 216 -9.34 -22.74 9.32
N SER A 217 -10.42 -22.49 8.59
CA SER A 217 -11.44 -23.51 8.31
C SER A 217 -10.98 -24.43 7.15
N ASN A 218 -11.65 -25.57 7.00
CA ASN A 218 -11.37 -26.52 5.92
C ASN A 218 -12.08 -26.15 4.60
N VAL A 219 -12.67 -24.98 4.51
CA VAL A 219 -13.32 -24.47 3.30
C VAL A 219 -12.33 -24.44 2.14
N LYS A 220 -12.77 -24.95 1.01
CA LYS A 220 -12.05 -24.90 -0.27
C LYS A 220 -12.78 -23.96 -1.21
N PHE A 221 -12.03 -23.12 -1.89
CA PHE A 221 -12.50 -22.29 -2.99
C PHE A 221 -12.24 -22.96 -4.33
N ASN A 222 -12.93 -22.53 -5.38
CA ASN A 222 -12.84 -23.15 -6.71
C ASN A 222 -11.44 -23.10 -7.31
N GLU A 223 -10.67 -22.04 -7.05
CA GLU A 223 -9.28 -21.93 -7.48
C GLU A 223 -8.33 -22.31 -6.34
N GLU A 224 -7.47 -23.29 -6.59
CA GLU A 224 -6.57 -23.84 -5.56
C GLU A 224 -5.31 -22.99 -5.37
N GLU A 225 -4.68 -22.53 -6.47
CA GLU A 225 -3.44 -21.74 -6.42
C GLU A 225 -3.48 -20.57 -7.43
N LYS A 226 -2.84 -19.48 -7.08
CA LYS A 226 -2.80 -18.25 -7.87
C LYS A 226 -1.42 -17.64 -7.93
N ASP A 227 -1.15 -17.04 -9.08
CA ASP A 227 0.06 -16.26 -9.31
C ASP A 227 0.00 -14.92 -8.58
N THR A 228 1.04 -14.63 -7.81
CA THR A 228 1.31 -13.30 -7.29
C THR A 228 2.28 -12.60 -8.24
N VAL A 229 1.89 -11.43 -8.73
CA VAL A 229 2.53 -10.73 -9.85
C VAL A 229 2.66 -9.23 -9.59
N ILE A 230 3.54 -8.59 -10.36
CA ILE A 230 3.71 -7.12 -10.34
C ILE A 230 2.91 -6.53 -11.50
N ALA A 231 2.08 -5.51 -11.21
CA ALA A 231 1.38 -4.79 -12.26
C ALA A 231 2.19 -3.59 -12.75
N VAL A 232 2.22 -3.40 -14.07
CA VAL A 232 2.87 -2.28 -14.75
C VAL A 232 1.88 -1.58 -15.67
N PRO A 233 2.11 -0.32 -16.06
CA PRO A 233 1.27 0.35 -17.05
C PRO A 233 1.19 -0.45 -18.35
N LYS A 234 0.02 -0.39 -18.99
CA LYS A 234 -0.22 -1.06 -20.27
C LYS A 234 0.83 -0.65 -21.30
N ASP A 235 1.22 -1.60 -22.16
CA ASP A 235 2.16 -1.38 -23.25
C ASP A 235 3.55 -0.85 -22.82
N SER A 236 4.06 -1.40 -21.68
CA SER A 236 5.37 -1.04 -21.11
C SER A 236 6.39 -2.21 -21.18
N PRO A 237 6.70 -2.76 -22.36
CA PRO A 237 7.47 -3.99 -22.50
C PRO A 237 8.89 -3.89 -21.93
N LYS A 238 9.54 -2.73 -22.03
CA LYS A 238 10.90 -2.53 -21.51
C LYS A 238 10.92 -2.54 -19.97
N LEU A 239 9.97 -1.87 -19.34
CA LEU A 239 9.81 -1.90 -17.87
C LEU A 239 9.52 -3.34 -17.41
N LEU A 240 8.60 -4.01 -18.08
CA LEU A 240 8.22 -5.39 -17.78
C LEU A 240 9.42 -6.36 -17.91
N SER A 241 10.23 -6.21 -18.97
CA SER A 241 11.45 -7.01 -19.17
C SER A 241 12.46 -6.82 -18.04
N GLN A 242 12.68 -5.58 -17.54
CA GLN A 242 13.58 -5.33 -16.42
C GLN A 242 13.08 -5.97 -15.12
N ILE A 243 11.77 -5.89 -14.86
CA ILE A 243 11.13 -6.51 -13.71
C ILE A 243 11.28 -8.04 -13.78
N ASN A 244 10.94 -8.65 -14.92
CA ASN A 244 11.02 -10.10 -15.09
C ASN A 244 12.44 -10.64 -14.97
N LYS A 245 13.45 -9.87 -15.39
CA LYS A 245 14.85 -10.22 -15.16
C LYS A 245 15.17 -10.33 -13.68
N THR A 246 14.73 -9.38 -12.86
CA THR A 246 14.91 -9.44 -11.39
C THR A 246 14.11 -10.59 -10.78
N ILE A 247 12.85 -10.79 -11.21
CA ILE A 247 12.01 -11.91 -10.71
C ILE A 247 12.68 -13.25 -11.00
N LYS A 248 13.22 -13.44 -12.22
CA LYS A 248 13.96 -14.65 -12.57
C LYS A 248 15.13 -14.88 -11.62
N GLU A 249 15.95 -13.86 -11.36
CA GLU A 249 17.08 -13.96 -10.43
C GLU A 249 16.62 -14.30 -9.01
N VAL A 250 15.52 -13.67 -8.54
CA VAL A 250 14.93 -13.94 -7.21
C VAL A 250 14.49 -15.39 -7.09
N LYS A 251 13.85 -15.94 -8.14
CA LYS A 251 13.41 -17.34 -8.17
C LYS A 251 14.59 -18.31 -8.27
N ASP A 252 15.52 -18.06 -9.16
CA ASP A 252 16.70 -18.93 -9.38
C ASP A 252 17.56 -19.05 -8.10
N LYS A 253 17.59 -17.98 -7.29
CA LYS A 253 18.33 -17.94 -6.02
C LYS A 253 17.51 -18.29 -4.79
N GLY A 254 16.22 -18.62 -4.91
CA GLY A 254 15.33 -18.92 -3.80
C GLY A 254 15.17 -17.78 -2.79
N LEU A 255 15.21 -16.52 -3.23
CA LEU A 255 15.21 -15.36 -2.33
C LEU A 255 13.87 -15.11 -1.66
N ILE A 256 12.77 -15.65 -2.18
CA ILE A 256 11.43 -15.48 -1.58
C ILE A 256 11.39 -16.03 -0.15
N ASP A 257 11.99 -17.20 0.11
CA ASP A 257 12.05 -17.78 1.46
C ASP A 257 12.85 -16.89 2.42
N LYS A 258 13.92 -16.28 1.92
CA LYS A 258 14.69 -15.29 2.70
C LYS A 258 13.84 -14.05 2.99
N TYR A 259 13.09 -13.54 2.02
CA TYR A 259 12.20 -12.39 2.22
C TYR A 259 11.08 -12.70 3.19
N MET A 260 10.51 -13.92 3.14
CA MET A 260 9.54 -14.39 4.14
C MET A 260 10.15 -14.44 5.55
N THR A 261 11.39 -14.91 5.66
CA THR A 261 12.11 -14.91 6.95
C THR A 261 12.35 -13.50 7.47
N ASN A 262 12.78 -12.57 6.61
CA ASN A 262 12.96 -11.16 6.97
C ASN A 262 11.64 -10.54 7.45
N ALA A 263 10.55 -10.79 6.72
CA ALA A 263 9.22 -10.32 7.08
C ALA A 263 8.78 -10.87 8.46
N ALA A 264 8.96 -12.18 8.70
CA ALA A 264 8.64 -12.80 9.98
C ALA A 264 9.46 -12.19 11.13
N ASN A 265 10.75 -11.92 10.93
CA ASN A 265 11.60 -11.26 11.91
C ASN A 265 11.12 -9.83 12.21
N ALA A 266 10.77 -9.06 11.18
CA ALA A 266 10.23 -7.70 11.34
C ALA A 266 8.88 -7.68 12.06
N MET A 267 8.03 -8.72 11.85
CA MET A 267 6.75 -8.87 12.56
C MET A 267 6.94 -9.25 14.04
N ASN A 268 7.98 -10.02 14.35
CA ASN A 268 8.29 -10.51 15.69
C ASN A 268 9.30 -9.61 16.42
N ASP A 269 9.49 -8.38 15.94
CA ASP A 269 10.37 -7.43 16.61
C ASP A 269 9.79 -7.05 17.98
N ASP A 270 10.19 -7.83 19.00
CA ASP A 270 9.89 -7.64 20.43
C ASP A 270 10.71 -6.50 21.06
N SER A 271 11.21 -5.55 20.26
CA SER A 271 11.82 -4.35 20.82
C SER A 271 10.80 -3.70 21.76
N GLY A 272 11.12 -3.69 23.07
CA GLY A 272 10.20 -3.27 24.12
C GLY A 272 9.61 -1.89 23.85
N PHE A 273 8.45 -1.61 24.44
CA PHE A 273 7.69 -0.36 24.23
C PHE A 273 8.56 0.92 24.24
N ILE A 274 9.55 0.99 25.15
CA ILE A 274 10.48 2.13 25.25
C ILE A 274 11.42 2.22 24.04
N SER A 275 11.92 1.11 23.54
CA SER A 275 12.76 1.08 22.33
C SER A 275 11.95 1.52 21.11
N LYS A 276 10.72 1.05 21.02
CA LYS A 276 9.82 1.31 19.88
C LYS A 276 9.27 2.74 19.86
N TYR A 277 8.91 3.28 21.04
CA TYR A 277 8.18 4.56 21.14
C TYR A 277 8.93 5.63 21.97
N GLY A 278 10.06 5.31 22.61
CA GLY A 278 10.77 6.22 23.50
C GLY A 278 11.16 7.55 22.85
N SER A 279 11.55 7.53 21.58
CA SER A 279 11.88 8.74 20.82
C SER A 279 10.67 9.67 20.62
N PHE A 280 9.45 9.13 20.46
CA PHE A 280 8.21 9.91 20.39
C PHE A 280 7.90 10.57 21.74
N PHE A 281 8.06 9.84 22.85
CA PHE A 281 7.89 10.40 24.19
C PHE A 281 8.87 11.53 24.47
N LEU A 282 10.15 11.33 24.18
CA LEU A 282 11.16 12.38 24.35
C LEU A 282 10.89 13.61 23.49
N LYS A 283 10.43 13.41 22.23
CA LYS A 283 10.04 14.51 21.36
C LYS A 283 8.80 15.24 21.89
N GLY A 284 7.80 14.51 22.39
CA GLY A 284 6.61 15.06 23.02
C GLY A 284 6.96 15.91 24.26
N ILE A 285 7.79 15.37 25.16
CA ILE A 285 8.29 16.10 26.34
C ILE A 285 9.02 17.40 25.94
N LYS A 286 9.91 17.34 24.95
CA LYS A 286 10.63 18.53 24.44
C LYS A 286 9.66 19.61 23.92
N ILE A 287 8.67 19.21 23.13
CA ILE A 287 7.67 20.15 22.59
C ILE A 287 6.83 20.75 23.70
N THR A 288 6.38 19.94 24.67
CA THR A 288 5.61 20.39 25.81
C THR A 288 6.36 21.42 26.66
N ILE A 289 7.63 21.14 26.97
CA ILE A 289 8.50 22.08 27.70
C ILE A 289 8.65 23.38 26.91
N LEU A 290 8.92 23.29 25.60
CA LEU A 290 9.07 24.48 24.76
C LEU A 290 7.80 25.34 24.73
N ILE A 291 6.64 24.74 24.53
CA ILE A 291 5.36 25.44 24.52
C ILE A 291 5.09 26.07 25.88
N SER A 292 5.36 25.35 26.98
CA SER A 292 5.19 25.86 28.35
C SER A 292 6.09 27.07 28.62
N LEU A 293 7.38 27.00 28.21
CA LEU A 293 8.30 28.14 28.35
C LEU A 293 7.84 29.38 27.56
N ILE A 294 7.40 29.16 26.33
CA ILE A 294 6.86 30.27 25.49
C ILE A 294 5.59 30.82 26.13
N GLY A 295 4.69 29.97 26.60
CA GLY A 295 3.47 30.39 27.28
C GLY A 295 3.71 31.22 28.54
N VAL A 296 4.66 30.77 29.39
CA VAL A 296 5.07 31.51 30.59
C VAL A 296 5.71 32.86 30.23
N ALA A 297 6.60 32.89 29.23
CA ALA A 297 7.25 34.13 28.80
C ALA A 297 6.22 35.15 28.26
N LEU A 298 5.34 34.72 27.35
CA LEU A 298 4.29 35.59 26.81
C LEU A 298 3.27 36.00 27.88
N GLY A 299 2.88 35.08 28.75
CA GLY A 299 1.97 35.36 29.86
C GLY A 299 2.54 36.38 30.84
N SER A 300 3.84 36.27 31.15
CA SER A 300 4.54 37.23 32.03
C SER A 300 4.61 38.63 31.40
N ILE A 301 4.91 38.72 30.10
CA ILE A 301 4.97 40.00 29.37
C ILE A 301 3.56 40.64 29.33
N LEU A 302 2.55 39.88 28.96
CA LEU A 302 1.16 40.37 28.92
C LEU A 302 0.67 40.74 30.28
N GLY A 303 0.97 39.94 31.33
CA GLY A 303 0.61 40.24 32.72
C GLY A 303 1.25 41.51 33.22
N ALA A 304 2.56 41.75 32.93
CA ALA A 304 3.22 42.99 33.26
C ALA A 304 2.59 44.20 32.55
N PHE A 305 2.26 44.03 31.26
CA PHE A 305 1.60 45.09 30.49
C PHE A 305 0.20 45.47 31.04
N VAL A 306 -0.61 44.47 31.40
CA VAL A 306 -1.94 44.67 32.02
C VAL A 306 -1.78 45.31 33.39
N ALA A 307 -0.78 44.93 34.19
CA ALA A 307 -0.51 45.55 35.49
C ALA A 307 -0.14 47.03 35.35
N LEU A 308 0.70 47.39 34.37
CA LEU A 308 1.02 48.79 34.03
C LEU A 308 -0.22 49.57 33.61
N MET A 309 -1.09 49.00 32.79
CA MET A 309 -2.36 49.59 32.38
C MET A 309 -3.25 49.90 33.59
N LYS A 310 -3.31 48.97 34.58
CA LYS A 310 -4.10 49.15 35.82
C LYS A 310 -3.57 50.32 36.68
N LEU A 311 -2.27 50.55 36.68
CA LEU A 311 -1.59 51.62 37.39
C LEU A 311 -1.64 52.96 36.66
N SER A 312 -2.23 53.02 35.44
CA SER A 312 -2.31 54.21 34.63
C SER A 312 -3.19 55.29 35.31
N LYS A 313 -2.75 56.56 35.23
CA LYS A 313 -3.53 57.74 35.64
C LYS A 313 -4.75 57.98 34.78
N ILE A 314 -4.83 57.38 33.58
CA ILE A 314 -5.98 57.51 32.66
C ILE A 314 -7.05 56.51 33.11
N LYS A 315 -8.16 57.01 33.66
CA LYS A 315 -9.26 56.21 34.24
C LYS A 315 -9.80 55.15 33.27
N ILE A 316 -9.90 55.42 31.99
CA ILE A 316 -10.43 54.51 30.96
C ILE A 316 -9.51 53.31 30.83
N ILE A 317 -8.18 53.49 30.76
CA ILE A 317 -7.20 52.41 30.64
C ILE A 317 -7.17 51.51 31.86
N SER A 318 -7.19 52.14 33.07
CA SER A 318 -7.26 51.44 34.34
C SER A 318 -8.55 50.63 34.50
N TRP A 319 -9.66 51.15 34.03
CA TRP A 319 -10.97 50.48 34.08
C TRP A 319 -11.01 49.24 33.17
N ILE A 320 -10.53 49.34 31.91
CA ILE A 320 -10.40 48.20 30.97
C ILE A 320 -9.52 47.09 31.58
N ALA A 321 -8.35 47.45 32.11
CA ALA A 321 -7.44 46.47 32.72
C ALA A 321 -8.09 45.75 33.94
N SER A 322 -8.89 46.51 34.73
CA SER A 322 -9.58 45.93 35.88
C SER A 322 -10.62 44.90 35.46
N ILE A 323 -11.45 45.21 34.47
CA ILE A 323 -12.43 44.27 33.91
C ILE A 323 -11.74 42.99 33.39
N TYR A 324 -10.66 43.15 32.62
CA TYR A 324 -9.92 41.98 32.14
C TYR A 324 -9.37 41.10 33.24
N ILE A 325 -8.80 41.69 34.29
CA ILE A 325 -8.29 40.94 35.45
C ILE A 325 -9.44 40.24 36.20
N GLU A 326 -10.58 40.87 36.36
CA GLU A 326 -11.72 40.25 37.05
C GLU A 326 -12.31 39.07 36.28
N ILE A 327 -12.42 39.20 34.95
CA ILE A 327 -12.86 38.07 34.09
C ILE A 327 -11.91 36.88 34.21
N LEU A 328 -10.59 37.11 34.16
CA LEU A 328 -9.60 36.02 34.27
C LEU A 328 -9.59 35.38 35.66
N ARG A 329 -9.75 36.17 36.73
CA ARG A 329 -9.83 35.65 38.11
C ARG A 329 -11.13 34.92 38.40
N GLY A 330 -12.23 35.30 37.74
CA GLY A 330 -13.54 34.68 37.89
C GLY A 330 -13.76 33.41 37.06
N THR A 331 -12.86 33.12 36.10
CA THR A 331 -12.95 31.89 35.28
C THR A 331 -12.19 30.78 36.00
N PRO A 332 -12.87 29.72 36.49
CA PRO A 332 -12.16 28.56 37.08
C PRO A 332 -11.34 27.86 35.98
N MET A 333 -10.05 27.73 36.22
CA MET A 333 -9.13 26.96 35.36
C MET A 333 -9.11 25.50 35.77
#